data_067d83b0532ca1a5bc734bef65e3267d
#
_entry.id   067d83b0532ca1a5bc734bef65e3267d
#
_cell.length_a   1.000
_cell.length_b   1.000
_cell.length_c   1.000
_cell.angle_alpha   90.00
_cell.angle_beta   90.00
_cell.angle_gamma   90.00
#
_symmetry.space_group_name_H-M   'P 1'
#
loop_
_entity.id
_entity.type
_entity.pdbx_description
1 polymer ?
#
loop_
_entity_poly.entity_id
_entity_poly.type
_entity_poly.pdbx_seq_one_letter_code
_entity_poly.pdbx_strand_id
1 'polypeptide(L)'
;MNKFLNEKLMPVAAKIGSNKGMIAIRDGITLAMPLIIIGSLLMIIATGFAIPSLEAWLNDAGIAAYLWKGSDSSFGLIGLVASFGIAYSMTKQYGVDGVPSGIVSLSTFIVVTPFVTGEAGNGMPTTYMAAQGLFVAIILGLINGWVYQWFINHNIQIKMPESVPPAVSKSFSAILPGAALIVG
;
A
#
# COMPACT_ATOMS: atom_id res chain seq x y z
N MET A 1 35.03 6.31 -19.82
CA MET A 1 33.61 6.08 -19.45
C MET A 1 33.49 5.30 -18.14
N ASN A 2 34.31 4.26 -17.92
CA ASN A 2 34.22 3.44 -16.69
C ASN A 2 34.61 4.15 -15.38
N LYS A 3 35.52 5.16 -15.41
CA LYS A 3 35.96 5.87 -14.20
C LYS A 3 34.86 6.78 -13.61
N PHE A 4 34.10 7.48 -14.45
CA PHE A 4 32.96 8.29 -14.02
C PHE A 4 31.83 7.42 -13.46
N LEU A 5 31.58 6.27 -14.09
CA LEU A 5 30.58 5.30 -13.60
C LEU A 5 30.95 4.76 -12.22
N ASN A 6 32.19 4.32 -12.04
CA ASN A 6 32.62 3.67 -10.80
C ASN A 6 32.87 4.66 -9.66
N GLU A 7 33.43 5.85 -9.95
CA GLU A 7 33.78 6.81 -8.88
C GLU A 7 32.68 7.77 -8.49
N LYS A 8 31.72 8.07 -9.39
CA LYS A 8 30.61 9.01 -9.10
C LYS A 8 29.24 8.38 -9.10
N LEU A 9 28.90 7.58 -10.10
CA LEU A 9 27.55 7.03 -10.20
C LEU A 9 27.29 5.85 -9.26
N MET A 10 28.24 4.91 -9.15
CA MET A 10 28.05 3.76 -8.27
C MET A 10 27.91 4.12 -6.78
N PRO A 11 28.71 5.04 -6.20
CA PRO A 11 28.54 5.44 -4.80
C PRO A 11 27.20 6.15 -4.55
N VAL A 12 26.73 6.98 -5.49
CA VAL A 12 25.43 7.66 -5.39
C VAL A 12 24.30 6.65 -5.50
N ALA A 13 24.36 5.74 -6.47
CA ALA A 13 23.38 4.68 -6.63
C ALA A 13 23.32 3.76 -5.40
N ALA A 14 24.47 3.39 -4.83
CA ALA A 14 24.55 2.60 -3.61
C ALA A 14 23.95 3.35 -2.41
N LYS A 15 24.22 4.64 -2.26
CA LYS A 15 23.66 5.48 -1.20
C LYS A 15 22.15 5.63 -1.31
N ILE A 16 21.62 5.80 -2.52
CA ILE A 16 20.17 5.83 -2.78
C ILE A 16 19.56 4.45 -2.48
N GLY A 17 20.18 3.38 -3.00
CA GLY A 17 19.69 2.01 -2.81
C GLY A 17 19.73 1.50 -1.37
N SER A 18 20.58 2.07 -0.52
CA SER A 18 20.66 1.74 0.92
C SER A 18 19.79 2.65 1.81
N ASN A 19 19.14 3.66 1.23
CA ASN A 19 18.26 4.56 1.97
C ASN A 19 16.98 3.81 2.42
N LYS A 20 16.69 3.84 3.72
CA LYS A 20 15.54 3.12 4.30
C LYS A 20 14.21 3.49 3.66
N GLY A 21 13.99 4.77 3.34
CA GLY A 21 12.79 5.23 2.66
C GLY A 21 12.66 4.65 1.24
N MET A 22 13.76 4.64 0.48
CA MET A 22 13.77 4.06 -0.87
C MET A 22 13.53 2.54 -0.85
N ILE A 23 14.12 1.84 0.12
CA ILE A 23 13.86 0.41 0.34
C ILE A 23 12.39 0.20 0.71
N ALA A 24 11.83 1.03 1.59
CA ALA A 24 10.45 0.94 2.01
C ALA A 24 9.47 1.15 0.84
N ILE A 25 9.72 2.12 -0.03
CA ILE A 25 8.91 2.36 -1.24
C ILE A 25 8.98 1.14 -2.17
N ARG A 26 10.19 0.69 -2.49
CA ARG A 26 10.39 -0.47 -3.37
C ARG A 26 9.67 -1.71 -2.86
N ASP A 27 9.94 -2.07 -1.62
CA ASP A 27 9.41 -3.30 -1.01
C ASP A 27 7.91 -3.19 -0.76
N GLY A 28 7.44 -2.00 -0.36
CA GLY A 28 6.03 -1.74 -0.14
C GLY A 28 5.18 -1.83 -1.41
N ILE A 29 5.67 -1.25 -2.52
CA ILE A 29 4.99 -1.35 -3.82
C ILE A 29 5.05 -2.79 -4.34
N THR A 30 6.14 -3.51 -4.09
CA THR A 30 6.28 -4.92 -4.49
C THR A 30 5.18 -5.82 -3.89
N LEU A 31 4.63 -5.47 -2.72
CA LEU A 31 3.50 -6.19 -2.14
C LEU A 31 2.22 -6.11 -3.01
N ALA A 32 2.08 -5.11 -3.86
CA ALA A 32 0.97 -5.00 -4.80
C ALA A 32 1.17 -5.81 -6.09
N MET A 33 2.37 -6.35 -6.36
CA MET A 33 2.66 -7.05 -7.62
C MET A 33 1.71 -8.24 -7.90
N PRO A 34 1.34 -9.10 -6.92
CA PRO A 34 0.38 -10.18 -7.19
C PRO A 34 -0.96 -9.68 -7.71
N LEU A 35 -1.46 -8.55 -7.17
CA LEU A 35 -2.71 -7.93 -7.63
C LEU A 35 -2.56 -7.40 -9.05
N ILE A 36 -1.44 -6.76 -9.37
CA ILE A 36 -1.17 -6.25 -10.71
C ILE A 36 -1.16 -7.39 -11.74
N ILE A 37 -0.51 -8.51 -11.40
CA ILE A 37 -0.44 -9.68 -12.28
C ILE A 37 -1.84 -10.29 -12.49
N ILE A 38 -2.59 -10.51 -11.41
CA ILE A 38 -3.95 -11.07 -11.49
C ILE A 38 -4.87 -10.13 -12.28
N GLY A 39 -4.85 -8.82 -11.97
CA GLY A 39 -5.67 -7.83 -12.67
C GLY A 39 -5.37 -7.76 -14.17
N SER A 40 -4.09 -7.81 -14.55
CA SER A 40 -3.70 -7.81 -15.97
C SER A 40 -4.11 -9.09 -16.70
N LEU A 41 -4.03 -10.25 -16.06
CA LEU A 41 -4.51 -11.51 -16.66
C LEU A 41 -6.03 -11.46 -16.87
N LEU A 42 -6.80 -11.00 -15.89
CA LEU A 42 -8.24 -10.85 -16.02
C LEU A 42 -8.62 -9.88 -17.13
N MET A 43 -7.90 -8.75 -17.24
CA MET A 43 -8.09 -7.75 -18.30
C MET A 43 -7.81 -8.34 -19.68
N ILE A 44 -6.72 -9.08 -19.86
CA ILE A 44 -6.38 -9.74 -21.12
C ILE A 44 -7.46 -10.74 -21.53
N ILE A 45 -8.00 -11.52 -20.60
CA ILE A 45 -9.09 -12.44 -20.86
C ILE A 45 -10.37 -11.68 -21.20
N ALA A 46 -10.70 -10.61 -20.49
CA ALA A 46 -11.90 -9.80 -20.71
C ALA A 46 -11.93 -9.16 -22.10
N THR A 47 -10.77 -8.77 -22.65
CA THR A 47 -10.62 -8.26 -24.00
C THR A 47 -10.61 -9.36 -25.08
N GLY A 48 -10.90 -10.61 -24.71
CA GLY A 48 -10.91 -11.76 -25.64
C GLY A 48 -9.58 -11.98 -26.35
N PHE A 49 -8.45 -11.69 -25.70
CA PHE A 49 -7.10 -11.75 -26.31
C PHE A 49 -7.01 -10.92 -27.62
N ALA A 50 -7.74 -9.82 -27.72
CA ALA A 50 -7.91 -9.01 -28.93
C ALA A 50 -8.52 -9.77 -30.15
N ILE A 51 -9.27 -10.82 -29.88
CA ILE A 51 -10.03 -11.57 -30.89
C ILE A 51 -11.49 -11.10 -30.82
N PRO A 52 -12.03 -10.36 -31.84
CA PRO A 52 -13.34 -9.74 -31.76
C PRO A 52 -14.50 -10.72 -31.52
N SER A 53 -14.43 -11.91 -32.09
CA SER A 53 -15.46 -12.95 -31.93
C SER A 53 -15.49 -13.52 -30.49
N LEU A 54 -14.33 -13.63 -29.84
CA LEU A 54 -14.23 -14.10 -28.46
C LEU A 54 -14.69 -13.02 -27.49
N GLU A 55 -14.30 -11.77 -27.73
CA GLU A 55 -14.76 -10.62 -26.94
C GLU A 55 -16.28 -10.48 -27.00
N ALA A 56 -16.89 -10.56 -28.20
CA ALA A 56 -18.33 -10.54 -28.35
C ALA A 56 -19.01 -11.67 -27.58
N TRP A 57 -18.51 -12.89 -27.68
CA TRP A 57 -19.03 -14.02 -26.95
C TRP A 57 -18.95 -13.84 -25.43
N LEU A 58 -17.82 -13.35 -24.89
CA LEU A 58 -17.64 -13.06 -23.47
C LEU A 58 -18.62 -12.00 -22.97
N ASN A 59 -18.91 -10.98 -23.78
CA ASN A 59 -19.88 -9.96 -23.46
C ASN A 59 -21.31 -10.49 -23.49
N ASP A 60 -21.68 -11.26 -24.51
CA ASP A 60 -23.02 -11.86 -24.64
C ASP A 60 -23.31 -12.86 -23.53
N ALA A 61 -22.30 -13.61 -23.11
CA ALA A 61 -22.40 -14.55 -21.98
C ALA A 61 -22.41 -13.85 -20.60
N GLY A 62 -22.18 -12.53 -20.54
CA GLY A 62 -22.08 -11.76 -19.29
C GLY A 62 -20.81 -12.03 -18.49
N ILE A 63 -19.87 -12.83 -18.99
CA ILE A 63 -18.63 -13.21 -18.32
C ILE A 63 -17.67 -12.03 -18.26
N ALA A 64 -17.62 -11.22 -19.33
CA ALA A 64 -16.74 -10.05 -19.41
C ALA A 64 -16.93 -9.08 -18.23
N ALA A 65 -18.17 -8.85 -17.77
CA ALA A 65 -18.47 -7.98 -16.65
C ALA A 65 -17.80 -8.43 -15.35
N TYR A 66 -17.77 -9.74 -15.08
CA TYR A 66 -17.09 -10.28 -13.88
C TYR A 66 -15.58 -10.19 -14.00
N LEU A 67 -15.02 -10.41 -15.19
CA LEU A 67 -13.58 -10.28 -15.43
C LEU A 67 -13.12 -8.83 -15.26
N TRP A 68 -13.86 -7.87 -15.81
CA TRP A 68 -13.60 -6.44 -15.61
C TRP A 68 -13.70 -6.05 -14.15
N LYS A 69 -14.73 -6.51 -13.42
CA LYS A 69 -14.85 -6.26 -11.98
C LYS A 69 -13.67 -6.82 -11.19
N GLY A 70 -13.18 -8.00 -11.55
CA GLY A 70 -11.97 -8.58 -10.95
C GLY A 70 -10.70 -7.78 -11.26
N SER A 71 -10.55 -7.31 -12.49
CA SER A 71 -9.45 -6.42 -12.90
C SER A 71 -9.49 -5.10 -12.15
N ASP A 72 -10.65 -4.44 -12.11
CA ASP A 72 -10.86 -3.17 -11.43
C ASP A 72 -10.60 -3.27 -9.93
N SER A 73 -11.03 -4.35 -9.28
CA SER A 73 -10.74 -4.58 -7.85
C SER A 73 -9.27 -4.85 -7.57
N SER A 74 -8.50 -5.29 -8.57
CA SER A 74 -7.05 -5.45 -8.44
C SER A 74 -6.31 -4.12 -8.64
N PHE A 75 -6.51 -3.47 -9.77
CA PHE A 75 -5.88 -2.17 -10.07
C PHE A 75 -6.41 -1.03 -9.20
N GLY A 76 -7.69 -1.08 -8.87
CA GLY A 76 -8.35 -0.07 -8.03
C GLY A 76 -7.86 -0.01 -6.59
N LEU A 77 -7.08 -1.00 -6.12
CA LEU A 77 -6.55 -1.04 -4.75
C LEU A 77 -5.05 -0.81 -4.65
N ILE A 78 -4.35 -0.53 -5.76
CA ILE A 78 -2.88 -0.42 -5.76
C ILE A 78 -2.38 0.65 -4.79
N GLY A 79 -3.00 1.84 -4.76
CA GLY A 79 -2.63 2.92 -3.85
C GLY A 79 -2.85 2.54 -2.39
N LEU A 80 -3.99 1.91 -2.10
CA LEU A 80 -4.32 1.44 -0.75
C LEU A 80 -3.32 0.39 -0.25
N VAL A 81 -3.01 -0.62 -1.07
CA VAL A 81 -2.03 -1.67 -0.74
C VAL A 81 -0.63 -1.08 -0.61
N ALA A 82 -0.26 -0.12 -1.46
CA ALA A 82 1.02 0.56 -1.37
C ALA A 82 1.16 1.37 -0.07
N SER A 83 0.11 2.07 0.37
CA SER A 83 0.11 2.79 1.65
C SER A 83 0.42 1.85 2.83
N PHE A 84 -0.26 0.70 2.89
CA PHE A 84 0.03 -0.34 3.87
C PHE A 84 1.46 -0.86 3.74
N GLY A 85 1.85 -1.26 2.53
CA GLY A 85 3.12 -1.93 2.26
C GLY A 85 4.33 -1.05 2.57
N ILE A 86 4.26 0.24 2.24
CA ILE A 86 5.35 1.19 2.48
C ILE A 86 5.50 1.46 3.98
N ALA A 87 4.41 1.68 4.71
CA ALA A 87 4.46 1.86 6.16
C ALA A 87 4.97 0.61 6.87
N TYR A 88 4.48 -0.57 6.46
CA TYR A 88 4.96 -1.87 6.93
C TYR A 88 6.46 -2.02 6.71
N SER A 89 6.94 -1.81 5.48
CA SER A 89 8.35 -1.97 5.13
C SER A 89 9.23 -0.94 5.85
N MET A 90 8.78 0.31 5.93
CA MET A 90 9.49 1.38 6.64
C MET A 90 9.69 1.05 8.11
N THR A 91 8.64 0.61 8.78
CA THR A 91 8.67 0.22 10.20
C THR A 91 9.62 -0.96 10.43
N LYS A 92 9.61 -1.95 9.56
CA LYS A 92 10.53 -3.10 9.62
C LYS A 92 12.00 -2.72 9.47
N GLN A 93 12.34 -1.67 8.71
CA GLN A 93 13.71 -1.17 8.59
C GLN A 93 14.30 -0.69 9.92
N TYR A 94 13.46 -0.47 10.93
CA TYR A 94 13.85 -0.07 12.28
C TYR A 94 13.65 -1.17 13.34
N GLY A 95 13.41 -2.41 12.89
CA GLY A 95 13.27 -3.57 13.78
C GLY A 95 11.95 -3.65 14.54
N VAL A 96 10.93 -2.88 14.12
CA VAL A 96 9.61 -2.85 14.73
C VAL A 96 8.61 -3.66 13.89
N ASP A 97 7.58 -4.23 14.53
CA ASP A 97 6.50 -4.94 13.82
C ASP A 97 5.75 -3.98 12.89
N GLY A 98 5.77 -4.28 11.60
CA GLY A 98 5.20 -3.40 10.58
C GLY A 98 3.70 -3.54 10.39
N VAL A 99 3.08 -4.64 10.83
CA VAL A 99 1.64 -4.90 10.57
C VAL A 99 0.74 -3.81 11.16
N PRO A 100 0.88 -3.44 12.45
CA PRO A 100 0.05 -2.38 13.01
C PRO A 100 0.27 -1.02 12.32
N SER A 101 1.53 -0.71 11.94
CA SER A 101 1.87 0.50 11.19
C SER A 101 1.19 0.55 9.83
N GLY A 102 1.18 -0.58 9.10
CA GLY A 102 0.48 -0.69 7.82
C GLY A 102 -1.03 -0.47 7.97
N ILE A 103 -1.66 -1.03 9.00
CA ILE A 103 -3.09 -0.85 9.28
C ILE A 103 -3.41 0.63 9.60
N VAL A 104 -2.59 1.29 10.40
CA VAL A 104 -2.74 2.73 10.69
C VAL A 104 -2.60 3.54 9.40
N SER A 105 -1.64 3.20 8.53
CA SER A 105 -1.45 3.87 7.24
C SER A 105 -2.65 3.71 6.30
N LEU A 106 -3.31 2.54 6.30
CA LEU A 106 -4.58 2.37 5.59
C LEU A 106 -5.65 3.35 6.09
N SER A 107 -5.79 3.47 7.41
CA SER A 107 -6.78 4.38 8.02
C SER A 107 -6.49 5.84 7.66
N THR A 108 -5.23 6.29 7.75
CA THR A 108 -4.85 7.66 7.37
C THR A 108 -5.05 7.91 5.88
N PHE A 109 -4.77 6.93 5.03
CA PHE A 109 -5.02 7.04 3.59
C PHE A 109 -6.51 7.24 3.29
N ILE A 110 -7.39 6.52 4.00
CA ILE A 110 -8.84 6.67 3.90
C ILE A 110 -9.29 8.05 4.40
N VAL A 111 -8.73 8.55 5.51
CA VAL A 111 -9.07 9.87 6.07
C VAL A 111 -8.78 11.00 5.08
N VAL A 112 -7.65 10.95 4.36
CA VAL A 112 -7.30 11.98 3.37
C VAL A 112 -7.98 11.79 2.01
N THR A 113 -8.61 10.64 1.77
CA THR A 113 -9.30 10.37 0.50
C THR A 113 -10.67 11.05 0.52
N PRO A 114 -10.99 11.92 -0.47
CA PRO A 114 -12.28 12.58 -0.50
C PRO A 114 -13.43 11.61 -0.75
N PHE A 115 -14.50 11.76 0.02
CA PHE A 115 -15.74 11.03 -0.19
C PHE A 115 -16.59 11.72 -1.25
N VAL A 116 -17.29 10.92 -2.05
CA VAL A 116 -18.31 11.40 -2.98
C VAL A 116 -19.69 10.96 -2.49
N THR A 117 -20.67 11.87 -2.58
CA THR A 117 -22.06 11.59 -2.21
C THR A 117 -22.81 11.13 -3.46
N GLY A 118 -23.37 9.93 -3.43
CA GLY A 118 -24.22 9.39 -4.49
C GLY A 118 -25.62 9.00 -3.94
N GLU A 119 -26.51 8.55 -4.82
CA GLU A 119 -27.86 8.11 -4.43
C GLU A 119 -27.86 6.95 -3.42
N ALA A 120 -26.81 6.12 -3.43
CA ALA A 120 -26.60 5.00 -2.50
C ALA A 120 -25.90 5.41 -1.19
N GLY A 121 -25.65 6.70 -0.96
CA GLY A 121 -24.92 7.22 0.20
C GLY A 121 -23.50 7.69 -0.14
N ASN A 122 -22.68 7.85 0.90
CA ASN A 122 -21.28 8.28 0.73
C ASN A 122 -20.41 7.09 0.30
N GLY A 123 -19.61 7.29 -0.74
CA GLY A 123 -18.67 6.30 -1.24
C GLY A 123 -17.28 6.90 -1.45
N MET A 124 -16.27 6.06 -1.50
CA MET A 124 -14.93 6.45 -1.90
C MET A 124 -14.73 6.10 -3.37
N PRO A 125 -14.27 7.08 -4.20
CA PRO A 125 -13.96 6.79 -5.58
C PRO A 125 -12.76 5.82 -5.66
N THR A 126 -12.92 4.72 -6.37
CA THR A 126 -11.84 3.75 -6.63
C THR A 126 -10.65 4.41 -7.33
N THR A 127 -10.89 5.46 -8.08
CA THR A 127 -9.87 6.26 -8.77
C THR A 127 -8.75 6.74 -7.84
N TYR A 128 -9.11 7.22 -6.64
CA TYR A 128 -8.11 7.68 -5.66
C TYR A 128 -7.46 6.55 -4.88
N MET A 129 -8.08 5.36 -4.82
CA MET A 129 -7.46 4.17 -4.24
C MET A 129 -6.52 3.46 -5.21
N ALA A 130 -6.64 3.74 -6.51
CA ALA A 130 -5.81 3.20 -7.59
C ALA A 130 -4.49 3.96 -7.76
N ALA A 131 -3.96 3.94 -8.98
CA ALA A 131 -2.69 4.58 -9.34
C ALA A 131 -2.65 6.10 -9.08
N GLN A 132 -3.79 6.81 -9.17
CA GLN A 132 -3.84 8.24 -8.88
C GLN A 132 -3.55 8.55 -7.41
N GLY A 133 -3.94 7.68 -6.50
CA GLY A 133 -3.62 7.81 -5.07
C GLY A 133 -2.22 7.33 -4.68
N LEU A 134 -1.46 6.74 -5.61
CA LEU A 134 -0.17 6.14 -5.29
C LEU A 134 0.84 7.14 -4.73
N PHE A 135 0.84 8.37 -5.25
CA PHE A 135 1.74 9.41 -4.74
C PHE A 135 1.44 9.77 -3.27
N VAL A 136 0.15 9.92 -2.95
CA VAL A 136 -0.30 10.16 -1.57
C VAL A 136 0.02 8.95 -0.70
N ALA A 137 -0.19 7.73 -1.19
CA ALA A 137 0.15 6.49 -0.51
C ALA A 137 1.63 6.40 -0.15
N ILE A 138 2.53 6.83 -1.04
CA ILE A 138 3.98 6.85 -0.79
C ILE A 138 4.31 7.81 0.35
N ILE A 139 3.80 9.03 0.30
CA ILE A 139 4.06 10.05 1.33
C ILE A 139 3.54 9.58 2.69
N LEU A 140 2.26 9.18 2.73
CA LEU A 140 1.64 8.71 3.97
C LEU A 140 2.32 7.45 4.51
N GLY A 141 2.62 6.49 3.64
CA GLY A 141 3.30 5.26 4.04
C GLY A 141 4.66 5.51 4.70
N LEU A 142 5.45 6.42 4.13
CA LEU A 142 6.74 6.81 4.70
C LEU A 142 6.59 7.53 6.03
N ILE A 143 5.70 8.52 6.11
CA ILE A 143 5.46 9.30 7.33
C ILE A 143 4.92 8.39 8.43
N ASN A 144 3.88 7.61 8.14
CA ASN A 144 3.25 6.71 9.10
C ASN A 144 4.23 5.65 9.61
N GLY A 145 4.99 5.04 8.72
CA GLY A 145 6.00 4.05 9.10
C GLY A 145 7.11 4.64 9.97
N TRP A 146 7.57 5.85 9.63
CA TRP A 146 8.60 6.53 10.39
C TRP A 146 8.10 7.01 11.75
N VAL A 147 6.93 7.65 11.83
CA VAL A 147 6.34 8.10 13.10
C VAL A 147 6.01 6.92 13.99
N TYR A 148 5.35 5.88 13.44
CA TYR A 148 4.99 4.69 14.20
C TYR A 148 6.20 4.05 14.88
N GLN A 149 7.28 3.78 14.13
CA GLN A 149 8.49 3.19 14.71
C GLN A 149 9.14 4.12 15.75
N TRP A 150 9.04 5.44 15.55
CA TRP A 150 9.58 6.40 16.52
C TRP A 150 8.87 6.27 17.88
N PHE A 151 7.55 6.20 17.90
CA PHE A 151 6.77 5.99 19.13
C PHE A 151 7.18 4.69 19.82
N ILE A 152 7.25 3.59 19.10
CA ILE A 152 7.58 2.26 19.65
C ILE A 152 9.01 2.23 20.21
N ASN A 153 9.99 2.73 19.46
CA ASN A 153 11.39 2.73 19.85
C ASN A 153 11.69 3.67 21.04
N HIS A 154 10.85 4.71 21.25
CA HIS A 154 10.92 5.58 22.43
C HIS A 154 10.03 5.09 23.57
N ASN A 155 9.48 3.89 23.49
CA ASN A 155 8.58 3.31 24.50
C ASN A 155 7.31 4.15 24.79
N ILE A 156 6.87 4.98 23.84
CA ILE A 156 5.62 5.74 23.93
C ILE A 156 4.48 4.85 23.42
N GLN A 157 4.10 3.89 24.23
CA GLN A 157 3.10 2.88 23.91
C GLN A 157 2.41 2.36 25.17
N ILE A 158 1.20 1.82 25.02
CA ILE A 158 0.51 1.14 26.14
C ILE A 158 1.16 -0.23 26.31
N LYS A 159 1.80 -0.45 27.45
CA LYS A 159 2.41 -1.74 27.79
C LYS A 159 1.40 -2.61 28.54
N MET A 160 1.25 -3.84 28.08
CA MET A 160 0.42 -4.85 28.73
C MET A 160 1.28 -5.78 29.59
N PRO A 161 0.71 -6.34 30.70
CA PRO A 161 1.35 -7.39 31.46
C PRO A 161 1.73 -8.61 30.62
N GLU A 162 2.74 -9.37 31.02
CA GLU A 162 3.22 -10.56 30.30
C GLU A 162 2.17 -11.68 30.20
N SER A 163 1.13 -11.64 31.03
CA SER A 163 0.00 -12.57 30.98
C SER A 163 -0.92 -12.37 29.75
N VAL A 164 -0.79 -11.24 29.06
CA VAL A 164 -1.62 -10.92 27.88
C VAL A 164 -1.00 -11.54 26.62
N PRO A 165 -1.81 -12.20 25.76
CA PRO A 165 -1.30 -12.75 24.51
C PRO A 165 -0.57 -11.71 23.65
N PRO A 166 0.56 -12.07 22.99
CA PRO A 166 1.40 -11.12 22.23
C PRO A 166 0.64 -10.34 21.15
N ALA A 167 -0.33 -10.98 20.49
CA ALA A 167 -1.14 -10.32 19.46
C ALA A 167 -1.98 -9.17 20.04
N VAL A 168 -2.56 -9.37 21.21
CA VAL A 168 -3.35 -8.36 21.93
C VAL A 168 -2.45 -7.24 22.41
N SER A 169 -1.31 -7.56 23.01
CA SER A 169 -0.33 -6.58 23.49
C SER A 169 0.15 -5.65 22.33
N LYS A 170 0.42 -6.21 21.14
CA LYS A 170 0.80 -5.44 19.95
C LYS A 170 -0.32 -4.49 19.49
N SER A 171 -1.57 -4.91 19.56
CA SER A 171 -2.71 -4.07 19.21
C SER A 171 -2.85 -2.87 20.13
N PHE A 172 -2.67 -3.07 21.45
CA PHE A 172 -2.69 -1.98 22.43
C PHE A 172 -1.50 -1.03 22.28
N SER A 173 -0.33 -1.55 21.93
CA SER A 173 0.86 -0.73 21.67
C SER A 173 0.65 0.23 20.48
N ALA A 174 -0.21 -0.13 19.52
CA ALA A 174 -0.51 0.66 18.34
C ALA A 174 -1.50 1.82 18.61
N ILE A 175 -2.19 1.85 19.75
CA ILE A 175 -3.25 2.84 20.01
C ILE A 175 -2.70 4.26 20.03
N LEU A 176 -1.63 4.51 20.79
CA LEU A 176 -1.06 5.87 20.90
C LEU A 176 -0.48 6.37 19.57
N PRO A 177 0.43 5.62 18.89
CA PRO A 177 0.93 6.08 17.60
C PRO A 177 -0.18 6.18 16.53
N GLY A 178 -1.15 5.25 16.55
CA GLY A 178 -2.28 5.27 15.64
C GLY A 178 -3.18 6.49 15.83
N ALA A 179 -3.52 6.83 17.08
CA ALA A 179 -4.29 8.02 17.38
C ALA A 179 -3.56 9.30 16.94
N ALA A 180 -2.27 9.40 17.22
CA ALA A 180 -1.45 10.56 16.80
C ALA A 180 -1.41 10.73 15.27
N LEU A 181 -1.36 9.63 14.51
CA LEU A 181 -1.28 9.64 13.06
C LEU A 181 -2.64 9.88 12.35
N ILE A 182 -3.75 9.45 12.97
CA ILE A 182 -5.08 9.61 12.37
C ILE A 182 -5.66 11.00 12.65
N VAL A 183 -5.31 11.62 13.78
CA VAL A 183 -5.86 12.91 14.22
C VAL A 183 -4.96 14.08 13.83
N GLY A 184 -3.64 13.86 13.71
CA GLY A 184 -2.65 14.90 13.40
C GLY A 184 -2.38 15.03 11.92
#